data_9391ba2ae0e93bc29fc84d2f1861f977
#
_entry.id   9391ba2ae0e93bc29fc84d2f1861f977
#
_cell.length_a   1.000
_cell.length_b   1.000
_cell.length_c   1.000
_cell.angle_alpha   90.00
_cell.angle_beta   90.00
_cell.angle_gamma   90.00
#
_symmetry.space_group_name_H-M   'P 1'
#
loop_
_entity.id
_entity.type
_entity.pdbx_description
1 polymer ?
#
loop_
_entity_poly.entity_id
_entity_poly.type
_entity_poly.pdbx_seq_one_letter_code
_entity_poly.pdbx_strand_id
1 'polypeptide(L)'
;SVIGSFTTSVLSSGRVASVACDAVDTLYVGYDADDQGISKYDTVSGTWLAKITSAANGLPTDPVWLDAMDFSNGKLMIGYDDSGGFAIISTRGTITGQASVQQVGTPVTSVKHTGTEWLIGQAGEASGYSRVDKLGTSGLYTAFELPALVSGNIPSMVSDGSKIWVGTESSSGGQGNGGGQGTAGILQGSFNSNGGIDWEEGWSFPFSTTIGDMLMDGTTIYISTSGNGLYVLDTATGTLQRQTGSIHDSLGGLDMYQANGVSTLYVGLLGTFSTAAGVQAFDVTTQRFGTGQLLSGLPSDNIQGFAVSNDHVYVATQNGIGRWNMSANDWDNPLTTADGLPSSNIEDIKFVSNTLYIASGSGLTQYIPSTGAITTNTTADG
;
A
#
# COMPACT_ATOMS: atom_id res chain seq x y z
N SER A 1 6.83 5.52 -33.44
CA SER A 1 8.06 4.75 -33.19
C SER A 1 7.68 3.56 -32.31
N VAL A 2 7.94 2.39 -32.79
CA VAL A 2 7.78 1.14 -32.06
C VAL A 2 8.76 1.20 -30.88
N ILE A 3 8.25 1.35 -29.67
CA ILE A 3 9.04 1.16 -28.45
C ILE A 3 9.36 -0.33 -28.44
N GLY A 4 10.66 -0.66 -28.38
CA GLY A 4 11.19 -1.97 -28.66
C GLY A 4 10.48 -3.11 -27.91
N SER A 5 10.38 -4.25 -28.56
CA SER A 5 9.96 -5.50 -27.96
C SER A 5 10.88 -5.82 -26.79
N PHE A 6 10.32 -5.96 -25.60
CA PHE A 6 11.05 -6.41 -24.42
C PHE A 6 11.53 -7.84 -24.67
N THR A 7 12.84 -8.07 -24.56
CA THR A 7 13.38 -9.41 -24.66
C THR A 7 13.07 -10.19 -23.38
N THR A 8 12.48 -11.32 -23.58
CA THR A 8 12.14 -12.42 -22.69
C THR A 8 13.11 -12.64 -21.53
N SER A 9 12.62 -12.85 -20.35
CA SER A 9 13.23 -13.33 -19.10
C SER A 9 13.30 -12.36 -17.91
N VAL A 10 12.39 -11.38 -17.82
CA VAL A 10 12.56 -10.30 -16.84
C VAL A 10 11.51 -10.30 -15.72
N LEU A 11 10.28 -10.67 -16.01
CA LEU A 11 9.28 -10.93 -14.97
C LEU A 11 9.35 -12.40 -14.53
N SER A 12 9.15 -12.61 -13.25
CA SER A 12 9.09 -13.95 -12.67
C SER A 12 7.75 -14.63 -12.93
N SER A 13 7.72 -15.95 -12.80
CA SER A 13 6.46 -16.67 -12.67
C SER A 13 5.83 -16.32 -11.32
N GLY A 14 4.56 -15.98 -11.33
CA GLY A 14 3.83 -15.64 -10.10
C GLY A 14 3.04 -14.34 -10.25
N ARG A 15 2.15 -14.12 -9.32
CA ARG A 15 1.35 -12.92 -9.23
C ARG A 15 2.22 -11.75 -8.76
N VAL A 16 2.09 -10.58 -9.39
CA VAL A 16 2.72 -9.37 -8.85
C VAL A 16 1.98 -8.97 -7.58
N ALA A 17 2.71 -8.91 -6.47
CA ALA A 17 2.14 -8.62 -5.15
C ALA A 17 2.25 -7.15 -4.77
N SER A 18 3.34 -6.49 -5.14
CA SER A 18 3.59 -5.11 -4.74
C SER A 18 4.50 -4.39 -5.72
N VAL A 19 4.35 -3.09 -5.83
CA VAL A 19 5.22 -2.21 -6.62
C VAL A 19 5.67 -1.02 -5.80
N ALA A 20 6.95 -0.66 -5.92
CA ALA A 20 7.52 0.53 -5.30
C ALA A 20 8.40 1.28 -6.30
N CYS A 21 8.55 2.59 -6.15
CA CYS A 21 9.40 3.38 -7.03
C CYS A 21 10.34 4.29 -6.23
N ASP A 22 11.52 4.56 -6.79
CA ASP A 22 12.53 5.39 -6.13
C ASP A 22 12.35 6.89 -6.37
N ALA A 23 11.24 7.29 -6.93
CA ALA A 23 10.93 8.69 -7.27
C ALA A 23 11.91 9.36 -8.25
N VAL A 24 12.85 8.60 -8.81
CA VAL A 24 13.82 9.07 -9.81
C VAL A 24 13.55 8.40 -11.15
N ASP A 25 13.82 7.11 -11.25
CA ASP A 25 13.78 6.39 -12.51
C ASP A 25 13.54 4.86 -12.40
N THR A 26 13.52 4.28 -11.22
CA THR A 26 13.42 2.82 -11.08
C THR A 26 12.10 2.39 -10.40
N LEU A 27 11.38 1.49 -11.07
CA LEU A 27 10.26 0.75 -10.52
C LEU A 27 10.74 -0.64 -10.06
N TYR A 28 10.37 -1.03 -8.86
CA TYR A 28 10.61 -2.33 -8.26
C TYR A 28 9.32 -3.14 -8.25
N VAL A 29 9.39 -4.41 -8.59
CA VAL A 29 8.24 -5.32 -8.71
C VAL A 29 8.49 -6.57 -7.87
N GLY A 30 7.67 -6.78 -6.85
CA GLY A 30 7.65 -7.95 -5.98
C GLY A 30 6.56 -8.95 -6.37
N TYR A 31 6.75 -10.23 -6.03
CA TYR A 31 5.89 -11.32 -6.46
C TYR A 31 5.36 -12.14 -5.28
N ASP A 32 4.10 -12.54 -5.37
CA ASP A 32 3.45 -13.50 -4.50
C ASP A 32 3.73 -14.94 -5.00
N ALA A 33 5.00 -15.32 -4.95
CA ALA A 33 5.46 -16.67 -5.26
C ALA A 33 6.91 -16.86 -4.78
N ASP A 34 7.23 -18.08 -4.39
CA ASP A 34 8.55 -18.44 -3.86
C ASP A 34 9.69 -18.21 -4.87
N ASP A 35 10.83 -17.76 -4.34
CA ASP A 35 12.12 -17.60 -5.04
C ASP A 35 12.07 -16.75 -6.33
N GLN A 36 11.11 -15.83 -6.42
CA GLN A 36 10.96 -15.00 -7.60
C GLN A 36 11.86 -13.75 -7.59
N GLY A 37 12.33 -13.31 -6.42
CA GLY A 37 13.14 -12.11 -6.29
C GLY A 37 12.36 -10.83 -6.64
N ILE A 38 13.10 -9.75 -6.91
CA ILE A 38 12.54 -8.44 -7.24
C ILE A 38 13.00 -8.03 -8.62
N SER A 39 12.07 -7.78 -9.53
CA SER A 39 12.38 -7.21 -10.84
C SER A 39 12.55 -5.69 -10.76
N LYS A 40 13.42 -5.14 -11.58
CA LYS A 40 13.67 -3.69 -11.66
C LYS A 40 13.46 -3.19 -13.08
N TYR A 41 12.77 -2.07 -13.20
CA TYR A 41 12.51 -1.41 -14.47
C TYR A 41 12.97 0.05 -14.43
N ASP A 42 13.84 0.44 -15.36
CA ASP A 42 14.24 1.84 -15.56
C ASP A 42 13.15 2.56 -16.38
N THR A 43 12.47 3.50 -15.74
CA THR A 43 11.34 4.21 -16.32
C THR A 43 11.77 5.25 -17.37
N VAL A 44 13.04 5.67 -17.38
CA VAL A 44 13.60 6.66 -18.32
C VAL A 44 14.06 5.98 -19.59
N SER A 45 14.88 4.94 -19.48
CA SER A 45 15.36 4.18 -20.65
C SER A 45 14.33 3.22 -21.21
N GLY A 46 13.29 2.89 -20.43
CA GLY A 46 12.29 1.90 -20.81
C GLY A 46 12.83 0.47 -20.84
N THR A 47 13.81 0.14 -20.01
CA THR A 47 14.48 -1.16 -20.01
C THR A 47 14.46 -1.84 -18.65
N TRP A 48 14.41 -3.16 -18.67
CA TRP A 48 14.58 -3.95 -17.46
C TRP A 48 16.05 -4.02 -17.06
N LEU A 49 16.30 -3.84 -15.78
CA LEU A 49 17.61 -3.95 -15.17
C LEU A 49 17.82 -5.37 -14.60
N ALA A 50 19.05 -5.67 -14.20
CA ALA A 50 19.35 -6.93 -13.54
C ALA A 50 18.48 -7.12 -12.30
N LYS A 51 17.89 -8.31 -12.18
CA LYS A 51 17.00 -8.70 -11.09
C LYS A 51 17.75 -8.80 -9.77
N ILE A 52 17.07 -8.53 -8.67
CA ILE A 52 17.55 -8.82 -7.32
C ILE A 52 17.02 -10.21 -6.94
N THR A 53 17.88 -11.13 -6.58
CA THR A 53 17.50 -12.53 -6.34
C THR A 53 18.06 -13.07 -5.02
N SER A 54 17.50 -14.16 -4.53
CA SER A 54 18.01 -14.91 -3.37
C SER A 54 19.45 -15.37 -3.60
N ALA A 55 19.75 -15.97 -4.75
CA ALA A 55 21.06 -16.52 -5.06
C ALA A 55 22.16 -15.46 -5.19
N ALA A 56 21.86 -14.30 -5.79
CA ALA A 56 22.87 -13.25 -6.01
C ALA A 56 22.94 -12.23 -4.88
N ASN A 57 21.83 -11.95 -4.21
CA ASN A 57 21.68 -10.83 -3.27
C ASN A 57 21.26 -11.29 -1.85
N GLY A 58 21.00 -12.58 -1.64
CA GLY A 58 20.61 -13.13 -0.34
C GLY A 58 19.20 -12.74 0.11
N LEU A 59 18.25 -12.50 -0.83
CA LEU A 59 16.85 -12.32 -0.49
C LEU A 59 16.25 -13.58 0.13
N PRO A 60 15.22 -13.47 0.98
CA PRO A 60 14.36 -14.58 1.30
C PRO A 60 13.77 -15.23 0.04
N THR A 61 13.47 -16.52 0.13
CA THR A 61 12.78 -17.26 -0.94
C THR A 61 11.27 -17.16 -0.86
N ASP A 62 10.75 -16.71 0.27
CA ASP A 62 9.31 -16.57 0.55
C ASP A 62 8.65 -15.53 -0.37
N PRO A 63 7.34 -15.63 -0.59
CA PRO A 63 6.59 -14.64 -1.35
C PRO A 63 6.65 -13.25 -0.73
N VAL A 64 6.61 -12.21 -1.56
CA VAL A 64 6.39 -10.83 -1.08
C VAL A 64 4.94 -10.69 -0.64
N TRP A 65 4.71 -10.11 0.55
CA TRP A 65 3.36 -9.82 1.01
C TRP A 65 2.71 -8.73 0.15
N LEU A 66 1.39 -8.79 -0.01
CA LEU A 66 0.63 -7.79 -0.75
C LEU A 66 0.87 -6.40 -0.15
N ASP A 67 1.22 -5.44 -1.00
CA ASP A 67 1.48 -4.03 -0.66
C ASP A 67 2.56 -3.79 0.42
N ALA A 68 3.47 -4.76 0.62
CA ALA A 68 4.52 -4.69 1.63
C ALA A 68 5.89 -4.27 1.05
N MET A 69 5.91 -3.32 0.12
CA MET A 69 7.14 -2.71 -0.37
C MET A 69 7.08 -1.18 -0.25
N ASP A 70 8.17 -0.59 0.24
CA ASP A 70 8.31 0.87 0.29
C ASP A 70 9.75 1.28 -0.04
N PHE A 71 9.91 2.45 -0.66
CA PHE A 71 11.20 2.98 -1.04
C PHE A 71 11.44 4.34 -0.39
N SER A 72 12.56 4.46 0.30
CA SER A 72 12.99 5.74 0.87
C SER A 72 14.50 5.84 1.04
N ASN A 73 15.05 7.05 0.88
CA ASN A 73 16.46 7.35 1.12
C ASN A 73 17.46 6.42 0.41
N GLY A 74 17.14 6.00 -0.82
CA GLY A 74 17.98 5.10 -1.61
C GLY A 74 17.99 3.66 -1.10
N LYS A 75 16.96 3.25 -0.36
CA LYS A 75 16.77 1.89 0.15
C LYS A 75 15.37 1.40 -0.21
N LEU A 76 15.28 0.18 -0.65
CA LEU A 76 14.05 -0.58 -0.83
C LEU A 76 13.86 -1.50 0.38
N MET A 77 12.73 -1.38 1.06
CA MET A 77 12.27 -2.32 2.08
C MET A 77 11.25 -3.26 1.46
N ILE A 78 11.31 -4.53 1.81
CA ILE A 78 10.44 -5.58 1.29
C ILE A 78 9.98 -6.44 2.45
N GLY A 79 8.67 -6.55 2.64
CA GLY A 79 8.05 -7.49 3.57
C GLY A 79 7.69 -8.80 2.89
N TYR A 80 7.88 -9.90 3.58
CA TYR A 80 7.63 -11.26 3.08
C TYR A 80 6.54 -11.94 3.89
N ASP A 81 5.85 -12.86 3.22
CA ASP A 81 4.89 -13.76 3.85
C ASP A 81 5.60 -14.86 4.67
N ASP A 82 4.86 -15.61 5.42
CA ASP A 82 5.31 -16.72 6.26
C ASP A 82 6.50 -16.34 7.18
N SER A 83 7.59 -17.06 7.09
CA SER A 83 8.77 -16.88 7.93
C SER A 83 9.85 -15.99 7.32
N GLY A 84 9.63 -15.45 6.12
CA GLY A 84 10.62 -14.68 5.37
C GLY A 84 11.06 -13.39 6.04
N GLY A 85 10.18 -12.79 6.85
CA GLY A 85 10.49 -11.56 7.54
C GLY A 85 10.57 -10.36 6.61
N PHE A 86 11.66 -9.61 6.64
CA PHE A 86 11.86 -8.49 5.73
C PHE A 86 13.30 -8.40 5.21
N ALA A 87 13.46 -7.74 4.07
CA ALA A 87 14.77 -7.41 3.50
C ALA A 87 14.90 -5.91 3.24
N ILE A 88 16.11 -5.39 3.41
CA ILE A 88 16.49 -4.04 2.98
C ILE A 88 17.62 -4.12 1.97
N ILE A 89 17.46 -3.39 0.88
CA ILE A 89 18.43 -3.30 -0.20
C ILE A 89 18.80 -1.86 -0.43
N SER A 90 20.10 -1.54 -0.43
CA SER A 90 20.59 -0.25 -0.92
C SER A 90 20.55 -0.23 -2.43
N THR A 91 19.88 0.75 -3.02
CA THR A 91 19.72 0.87 -4.47
C THR A 91 20.66 1.90 -5.08
N ARG A 92 21.41 2.65 -4.27
CA ARG A 92 22.43 3.59 -4.74
C ARG A 92 23.71 2.85 -5.11
N GLY A 93 24.09 2.95 -6.37
CA GLY A 93 25.29 2.33 -6.95
C GLY A 93 25.01 0.97 -7.59
N THR A 94 26.06 0.34 -8.10
CA THR A 94 25.98 -1.06 -8.55
C THR A 94 25.55 -1.87 -7.34
N ILE A 95 24.42 -2.57 -7.43
CA ILE A 95 23.93 -3.42 -6.33
C ILE A 95 24.91 -4.58 -6.19
N THR A 96 25.95 -4.37 -5.41
CA THR A 96 26.90 -5.39 -4.97
C THR A 96 26.62 -5.80 -3.52
N GLY A 97 25.67 -5.13 -2.87
CA GLY A 97 25.29 -5.38 -1.49
C GLY A 97 24.37 -6.60 -1.36
N GLN A 98 24.70 -7.48 -0.45
CA GLN A 98 23.75 -8.49 0.02
C GLN A 98 22.59 -7.78 0.71
N ALA A 99 21.38 -8.30 0.55
CA ALA A 99 20.23 -7.85 1.31
C ALA A 99 20.51 -8.03 2.82
N SER A 100 20.17 -7.04 3.61
CA SER A 100 20.12 -7.22 5.06
C SER A 100 18.78 -7.86 5.38
N VAL A 101 18.78 -9.16 5.64
CA VAL A 101 17.57 -9.95 5.89
C VAL A 101 17.44 -10.16 7.39
N GLN A 102 16.23 -9.93 7.90
CA GLN A 102 15.85 -10.27 9.27
C GLN A 102 14.64 -11.20 9.24
N GLN A 103 14.85 -12.44 9.66
CA GLN A 103 13.75 -13.37 9.87
C GLN A 103 13.05 -13.03 11.18
N VAL A 104 11.75 -12.91 11.14
CA VAL A 104 10.94 -12.50 12.30
C VAL A 104 9.90 -13.55 12.72
N GLY A 105 9.74 -14.60 11.92
CA GLY A 105 8.88 -15.76 12.23
C GLY A 105 7.37 -15.51 12.09
N THR A 106 6.99 -14.34 11.57
CA THR A 106 5.60 -13.95 11.30
C THR A 106 5.51 -13.14 10.03
N PRO A 107 4.37 -13.14 9.31
CA PRO A 107 4.18 -12.33 8.11
C PRO A 107 4.38 -10.84 8.39
N VAL A 108 5.09 -10.15 7.49
CA VAL A 108 5.21 -8.70 7.50
C VAL A 108 4.09 -8.12 6.65
N THR A 109 3.14 -7.46 7.28
CA THR A 109 1.90 -7.00 6.64
C THR A 109 1.93 -5.54 6.20
N SER A 110 2.88 -4.77 6.70
CA SER A 110 3.09 -3.39 6.23
C SER A 110 4.51 -2.92 6.53
N VAL A 111 5.03 -2.04 5.69
CA VAL A 111 6.33 -1.37 5.90
C VAL A 111 6.16 0.12 5.67
N LYS A 112 6.84 0.95 6.47
CA LYS A 112 6.77 2.41 6.34
C LYS A 112 8.07 3.07 6.76
N HIS A 113 8.51 4.05 5.98
CA HIS A 113 9.64 4.90 6.34
C HIS A 113 9.19 6.19 7.02
N THR A 114 9.77 6.54 8.16
CA THR A 114 9.40 7.73 8.96
C THR A 114 10.18 9.00 8.59
N GLY A 115 11.04 8.93 7.57
CA GLY A 115 12.04 9.97 7.28
C GLY A 115 13.43 9.61 7.83
N THR A 116 13.52 8.91 8.95
CA THR A 116 14.78 8.51 9.59
C THR A 116 14.92 7.01 9.81
N GLU A 117 13.82 6.29 10.00
CA GLU A 117 13.79 4.88 10.40
C GLU A 117 12.72 4.12 9.63
N TRP A 118 12.87 2.81 9.55
CA TRP A 118 11.85 1.92 9.01
C TRP A 118 11.01 1.34 10.14
N LEU A 119 9.71 1.31 9.92
CA LEU A 119 8.72 0.62 10.73
C LEU A 119 8.19 -0.59 9.96
N ILE A 120 8.08 -1.72 10.64
CA ILE A 120 7.69 -3.00 10.05
C ILE A 120 6.54 -3.54 10.89
N GLY A 121 5.34 -3.56 10.33
CA GLY A 121 4.16 -4.15 10.95
C GLY A 121 4.09 -5.65 10.70
N GLN A 122 3.87 -6.43 11.74
CA GLN A 122 3.79 -7.89 11.68
C GLN A 122 2.46 -8.40 12.23
N ALA A 123 1.89 -9.37 11.53
CA ALA A 123 0.70 -10.07 11.99
C ALA A 123 0.99 -10.86 13.26
N GLY A 124 0.03 -10.88 14.18
CA GLY A 124 0.02 -11.84 15.29
C GLY A 124 -0.46 -13.20 14.80
N GLU A 125 0.33 -14.23 14.99
CA GLU A 125 -0.13 -15.60 14.77
C GLU A 125 -1.10 -16.07 15.89
N ALA A 126 -1.70 -17.25 15.72
CA ALA A 126 -2.76 -17.80 16.56
C ALA A 126 -2.44 -17.88 18.09
N SER A 127 -1.20 -17.67 18.48
CA SER A 127 -0.73 -17.65 19.88
C SER A 127 0.04 -16.40 20.27
N GLY A 128 0.20 -15.42 19.37
CA GLY A 128 1.02 -14.23 19.58
C GLY A 128 0.26 -12.92 19.32
N TYR A 129 0.85 -11.84 19.76
CA TYR A 129 0.36 -10.48 19.52
C TYR A 129 1.02 -9.91 18.27
N SER A 130 0.28 -9.06 17.56
CA SER A 130 0.87 -8.24 16.49
C SER A 130 1.96 -7.35 17.07
N ARG A 131 2.94 -7.02 16.27
CA ARG A 131 4.03 -6.17 16.71
C ARG A 131 4.48 -5.19 15.64
N VAL A 132 5.12 -4.12 16.05
CA VAL A 132 5.83 -3.20 15.18
C VAL A 132 7.31 -3.32 15.49
N ASP A 133 8.09 -3.60 14.48
CA ASP A 133 9.54 -3.58 14.59
C ASP A 133 10.09 -2.28 14.01
N LYS A 134 11.24 -1.90 14.51
CA LYS A 134 11.94 -0.69 14.08
C LYS A 134 13.35 -1.04 13.61
N LEU A 135 13.72 -0.51 12.46
CA LEU A 135 15.08 -0.59 11.98
C LEU A 135 15.64 0.82 11.79
N GLY A 136 16.59 1.19 12.62
CA GLY A 136 17.27 2.46 12.56
C GLY A 136 18.30 2.56 11.42
N THR A 137 18.75 3.77 11.13
CA THR A 137 19.78 4.04 10.11
C THR A 137 21.12 3.37 10.39
N SER A 138 21.41 3.06 11.67
CA SER A 138 22.57 2.29 12.12
C SER A 138 22.48 0.79 11.85
N GLY A 139 21.34 0.30 11.32
CA GLY A 139 21.05 -1.12 11.17
C GLY A 139 20.66 -1.81 12.49
N LEU A 140 20.43 -1.06 13.55
CA LEU A 140 19.93 -1.60 14.80
C LEU A 140 18.45 -1.95 14.66
N TYR A 141 18.14 -3.21 14.78
CA TYR A 141 16.79 -3.76 14.82
C TYR A 141 16.29 -3.83 16.25
N THR A 142 15.08 -3.37 16.48
CA THR A 142 14.42 -3.45 17.77
C THR A 142 12.96 -3.83 17.57
N ALA A 143 12.54 -4.90 18.22
CA ALA A 143 11.15 -5.40 18.19
C ALA A 143 10.33 -4.76 19.30
N PHE A 144 9.13 -4.32 19.01
CA PHE A 144 8.18 -3.77 19.98
C PHE A 144 6.86 -4.53 19.90
N GLU A 145 6.60 -5.33 20.90
CA GLU A 145 5.27 -5.94 21.06
C GLU A 145 4.24 -4.85 21.28
N LEU A 146 3.13 -4.93 20.54
CA LEU A 146 1.99 -4.09 20.81
C LEU A 146 1.37 -4.50 22.17
N PRO A 147 0.72 -3.58 22.88
CA PRO A 147 -0.02 -3.94 24.10
C PRO A 147 -0.95 -5.11 23.82
N ALA A 148 -1.13 -5.98 24.80
CA ALA A 148 -1.78 -7.30 24.74
C ALA A 148 -3.25 -7.34 24.20
N LEU A 149 -3.69 -6.30 23.52
CA LEU A 149 -5.04 -6.16 22.98
C LEU A 149 -5.12 -6.41 21.46
N VAL A 150 -3.98 -6.57 20.79
CA VAL A 150 -3.91 -6.62 19.32
C VAL A 150 -3.47 -8.00 18.85
N SER A 151 -4.37 -8.67 18.17
CA SER A 151 -4.08 -9.88 17.40
C SER A 151 -4.69 -9.70 16.01
N GLY A 152 -3.91 -9.74 14.96
CA GLY A 152 -4.39 -9.55 13.58
C GLY A 152 -3.36 -8.78 12.75
N ASN A 153 -3.74 -8.42 11.54
CA ASN A 153 -2.88 -7.66 10.66
C ASN A 153 -2.77 -6.19 11.10
N ILE A 154 -1.68 -5.57 10.69
CA ILE A 154 -1.47 -4.14 10.76
C ILE A 154 -1.57 -3.60 9.33
N PRO A 155 -2.75 -3.19 8.87
CA PRO A 155 -2.96 -2.78 7.49
C PRO A 155 -2.27 -1.45 7.15
N SER A 156 -2.13 -0.56 8.12
CA SER A 156 -1.53 0.75 7.87
C SER A 156 -0.86 1.33 9.12
N MET A 157 0.22 2.08 8.90
CA MET A 157 0.95 2.82 9.92
C MET A 157 1.33 4.19 9.39
N VAL A 158 1.29 5.21 10.23
CA VAL A 158 1.79 6.55 9.93
C VAL A 158 2.61 7.10 11.08
N SER A 159 3.55 8.01 10.79
CA SER A 159 4.41 8.61 11.81
C SER A 159 4.78 10.06 11.44
N ASP A 160 4.89 10.93 12.44
CA ASP A 160 5.44 12.28 12.30
C ASP A 160 6.94 12.38 12.66
N GLY A 161 7.59 11.23 12.90
CA GLY A 161 8.98 11.14 13.32
C GLY A 161 9.17 11.22 14.84
N SER A 162 8.18 11.66 15.60
CA SER A 162 8.19 11.67 17.09
C SER A 162 7.20 10.68 17.67
N LYS A 163 6.10 10.47 16.97
CA LYS A 163 5.03 9.55 17.32
C LYS A 163 4.72 8.60 16.18
N ILE A 164 4.11 7.47 16.52
CA ILE A 164 3.57 6.50 15.58
C ILE A 164 2.10 6.25 15.90
N TRP A 165 1.30 6.09 14.86
CA TRP A 165 -0.08 5.61 14.92
C TRP A 165 -0.19 4.32 14.11
N VAL A 166 -0.72 3.29 14.73
CA VAL A 166 -0.83 1.95 14.15
C VAL A 166 -2.30 1.57 14.05
N GLY A 167 -2.78 1.40 12.84
CA GLY A 167 -4.11 0.90 12.54
C GLY A 167 -4.13 -0.63 12.59
N THR A 168 -5.21 -1.20 13.11
CA THR A 168 -5.34 -2.65 13.28
C THR A 168 -6.63 -3.17 12.69
N GLU A 169 -6.60 -4.43 12.25
CA GLU A 169 -7.79 -5.16 11.87
C GLU A 169 -8.53 -5.73 13.09
N SER A 170 -9.85 -5.85 12.97
CA SER A 170 -10.64 -6.59 13.94
C SER A 170 -10.49 -8.09 13.65
N SER A 171 -9.89 -8.84 14.55
CA SER A 171 -9.78 -10.30 14.40
C SER A 171 -11.17 -10.95 14.49
N SER A 172 -11.79 -11.19 13.35
CA SER A 172 -12.97 -12.04 13.26
C SER A 172 -12.53 -13.51 13.24
N GLY A 173 -12.24 -14.11 14.40
CA GLY A 173 -12.18 -15.56 14.49
C GLY A 173 -10.96 -16.24 15.08
N GLY A 174 -10.07 -15.58 15.78
CA GLY A 174 -9.09 -16.26 16.62
C GLY A 174 -9.75 -16.73 17.92
N GLN A 175 -10.09 -18.00 18.05
CA GLN A 175 -10.38 -18.61 19.34
C GLN A 175 -9.10 -18.71 20.18
N GLY A 176 -8.53 -17.58 20.55
CA GLY A 176 -7.60 -17.48 21.65
C GLY A 176 -8.41 -17.54 22.96
N ASN A 177 -8.01 -18.43 23.84
CA ASN A 177 -8.64 -18.77 25.10
C ASN A 177 -8.62 -17.62 26.13
N GLY A 178 -9.25 -16.52 25.82
CA GLY A 178 -9.40 -15.34 26.66
C GLY A 178 -10.41 -14.41 26.02
N GLY A 179 -11.67 -14.50 26.40
CA GLY A 179 -12.88 -13.91 25.86
C GLY A 179 -12.91 -12.39 25.61
N GLY A 180 -11.97 -11.86 24.84
CA GLY A 180 -11.97 -10.52 24.32
C GLY A 180 -12.36 -10.56 22.85
N GLN A 181 -13.46 -9.93 22.46
CA GLN A 181 -13.76 -9.60 21.08
C GLN A 181 -12.60 -8.72 20.61
N GLY A 182 -11.89 -9.14 19.55
CA GLY A 182 -10.86 -8.32 18.94
C GLY A 182 -11.46 -6.98 18.50
N THR A 183 -11.16 -5.94 19.23
CA THR A 183 -11.53 -4.57 18.86
C THR A 183 -10.48 -4.04 17.89
N ALA A 184 -10.91 -3.52 16.75
CA ALA A 184 -10.05 -2.73 15.90
C ALA A 184 -9.81 -1.35 16.52
N GLY A 185 -8.75 -0.69 16.13
CA GLY A 185 -8.48 0.64 16.63
C GLY A 185 -7.16 1.21 16.15
N ILE A 186 -6.84 2.36 16.68
CA ILE A 186 -5.53 2.98 16.52
C ILE A 186 -4.82 2.98 17.86
N LEU A 187 -3.61 2.44 17.86
CA LEU A 187 -2.66 2.57 18.94
C LEU A 187 -1.73 3.73 18.64
N GLN A 188 -1.44 4.51 19.67
CA GLN A 188 -0.44 5.58 19.61
C GLN A 188 0.76 5.22 20.45
N GLY A 189 1.95 5.46 19.95
CA GLY A 189 3.21 5.36 20.68
C GLY A 189 4.08 6.57 20.43
N SER A 190 5.04 6.80 21.32
CA SER A 190 6.04 7.87 21.22
C SER A 190 7.44 7.26 21.16
N PHE A 191 8.27 7.76 20.24
CA PHE A 191 9.67 7.33 20.19
C PHE A 191 10.44 7.94 21.37
N ASN A 192 11.09 7.08 22.14
CA ASN A 192 11.88 7.51 23.30
C ASN A 192 13.37 7.68 22.96
N SER A 193 14.12 8.32 23.87
CA SER A 193 15.55 8.59 23.70
C SER A 193 16.42 7.33 23.61
N ASN A 194 15.93 6.19 24.02
CA ASN A 194 16.63 4.90 23.96
C ASN A 194 16.35 4.16 22.64
N GLY A 195 15.61 4.79 21.73
CA GLY A 195 15.24 4.22 20.45
C GLY A 195 14.04 3.29 20.50
N GLY A 196 13.34 3.23 21.64
CA GLY A 196 12.13 2.45 21.84
C GLY A 196 10.84 3.17 21.44
N ILE A 197 9.72 2.45 21.57
CA ILE A 197 8.38 3.02 21.47
C ILE A 197 7.71 2.86 22.82
N ASP A 198 7.32 3.97 23.41
CA ASP A 198 6.47 4.00 24.60
C ASP A 198 5.01 4.05 24.13
N TRP A 199 4.32 2.93 24.25
CA TRP A 199 2.91 2.83 23.88
C TRP A 199 2.02 3.45 24.94
N GLU A 200 0.96 4.14 24.49
CA GLU A 200 -0.12 4.55 25.39
C GLU A 200 -0.87 3.32 25.90
N GLU A 201 -1.40 3.38 27.14
CA GLU A 201 -2.17 2.30 27.71
C GLU A 201 -3.54 2.18 27.00
N GLY A 202 -3.81 1.01 26.43
CA GLY A 202 -5.06 0.71 25.73
C GLY A 202 -5.14 1.33 24.32
N TRP A 203 -6.36 1.33 23.79
CA TRP A 203 -6.66 1.97 22.52
C TRP A 203 -6.69 3.49 22.66
N SER A 204 -5.83 4.20 21.98
CA SER A 204 -5.90 5.66 21.92
C SER A 204 -7.21 6.09 21.23
N PHE A 205 -7.61 5.33 20.19
CA PHE A 205 -8.86 5.56 19.45
C PHE A 205 -9.51 4.22 19.08
N PRO A 206 -10.46 3.70 19.89
CA PRO A 206 -11.14 2.45 19.61
C PRO A 206 -12.16 2.58 18.49
N PHE A 207 -12.18 1.59 17.60
CA PHE A 207 -13.16 1.45 16.54
C PHE A 207 -13.90 0.11 16.66
N SER A 208 -15.13 0.06 16.13
CA SER A 208 -15.90 -1.18 16.05
C SER A 208 -15.66 -1.95 14.75
N THR A 209 -14.87 -1.39 13.83
CA THR A 209 -14.58 -1.97 12.51
C THR A 209 -13.10 -1.85 12.18
N THR A 210 -12.66 -2.66 11.25
CA THR A 210 -11.29 -2.67 10.73
C THR A 210 -10.88 -1.29 10.19
N ILE A 211 -9.68 -0.85 10.47
CA ILE A 211 -9.01 0.26 9.79
C ILE A 211 -8.68 -0.21 8.37
N GLY A 212 -9.11 0.52 7.38
CA GLY A 212 -8.80 0.24 5.98
C GLY A 212 -7.42 0.78 5.61
N ASP A 213 -7.24 2.08 5.81
CA ASP A 213 -5.99 2.76 5.51
C ASP A 213 -5.83 4.02 6.36
N MET A 214 -4.59 4.52 6.47
CA MET A 214 -4.27 5.78 7.12
C MET A 214 -3.29 6.58 6.28
N LEU A 215 -3.59 7.87 6.09
CA LEU A 215 -2.74 8.80 5.37
C LEU A 215 -2.49 10.03 6.22
N MET A 216 -1.23 10.43 6.35
CA MET A 216 -0.83 11.61 7.12
C MET A 216 -0.48 12.77 6.19
N ASP A 217 -1.05 13.94 6.48
CA ASP A 217 -0.68 15.22 5.86
C ASP A 217 -0.43 16.27 6.94
N GLY A 218 0.83 16.61 7.16
CA GLY A 218 1.24 17.48 8.26
C GLY A 218 0.86 16.91 9.63
N THR A 219 0.01 17.63 10.37
CA THR A 219 -0.50 17.21 11.69
C THR A 219 -1.85 16.49 11.61
N THR A 220 -2.32 16.19 10.42
CA THR A 220 -3.63 15.56 10.21
C THR A 220 -3.46 14.12 9.74
N ILE A 221 -4.16 13.19 10.36
CA ILE A 221 -4.27 11.81 9.89
C ILE A 221 -5.70 11.58 9.41
N TYR A 222 -5.83 11.15 8.15
CA TYR A 222 -7.06 10.65 7.57
C TYR A 222 -7.11 9.15 7.76
N ILE A 223 -8.26 8.63 8.19
CA ILE A 223 -8.43 7.24 8.59
C ILE A 223 -9.70 6.71 7.93
N SER A 224 -9.55 5.79 7.00
CA SER A 224 -10.67 5.05 6.44
C SER A 224 -11.01 3.81 7.27
N THR A 225 -12.28 3.46 7.32
CA THR A 225 -12.74 2.27 8.05
C THR A 225 -13.72 1.45 7.22
N SER A 226 -13.72 0.14 7.39
CA SER A 226 -14.61 -0.76 6.65
C SER A 226 -16.04 -0.86 7.22
N GLY A 227 -16.60 0.27 7.67
CA GLY A 227 -17.98 0.30 8.15
C GLY A 227 -18.38 1.48 9.00
N ASN A 228 -17.43 2.37 9.37
CA ASN A 228 -17.71 3.58 10.17
C ASN A 228 -17.36 4.88 9.44
N GLY A 229 -16.99 4.83 8.18
CA GLY A 229 -16.68 5.99 7.35
C GLY A 229 -15.26 6.54 7.53
N LEU A 230 -15.07 7.81 7.18
CA LEU A 230 -13.81 8.54 7.27
C LEU A 230 -13.71 9.26 8.61
N TYR A 231 -12.56 9.17 9.23
CA TYR A 231 -12.20 9.98 10.39
C TYR A 231 -11.02 10.87 10.08
N VAL A 232 -10.96 11.99 10.76
CA VAL A 232 -9.85 12.95 10.74
C VAL A 232 -9.35 13.12 12.17
N LEU A 233 -8.08 12.79 12.38
CA LEU A 233 -7.38 12.98 13.64
C LEU A 233 -6.42 14.16 13.50
N ASP A 234 -6.62 15.19 14.31
CA ASP A 234 -5.64 16.26 14.53
C ASP A 234 -4.65 15.80 15.60
N THR A 235 -3.42 15.52 15.21
CA THR A 235 -2.39 15.00 16.10
C THR A 235 -1.87 16.04 17.11
N ALA A 236 -2.04 17.34 16.83
CA ALA A 236 -1.62 18.40 17.73
C ALA A 236 -2.58 18.56 18.92
N THR A 237 -3.88 18.35 18.70
CA THR A 237 -4.93 18.47 19.72
C THR A 237 -5.40 17.13 20.27
N GLY A 238 -5.11 16.03 19.57
CA GLY A 238 -5.64 14.69 19.86
C GLY A 238 -7.14 14.56 19.52
N THR A 239 -7.68 15.48 18.73
CA THR A 239 -9.11 15.49 18.40
C THR A 239 -9.41 14.57 17.24
N LEU A 240 -10.22 13.54 17.47
CA LEU A 240 -10.72 12.62 16.44
C LEU A 240 -12.16 13.00 16.06
N GLN A 241 -12.40 13.22 14.77
CA GLN A 241 -13.71 13.59 14.24
C GLN A 241 -14.11 12.68 13.09
N ARG A 242 -15.32 12.12 13.17
CA ARG A 242 -15.94 11.42 12.03
C ARG A 242 -16.44 12.44 11.02
N GLN A 243 -16.12 12.21 9.76
CA GLN A 243 -16.59 13.03 8.66
C GLN A 243 -17.93 12.51 8.14
N THR A 244 -18.82 13.43 7.83
CA THR A 244 -20.16 13.11 7.30
C THR A 244 -20.26 13.47 5.83
N GLY A 245 -21.12 12.77 5.09
CA GLY A 245 -21.35 13.04 3.66
C GLY A 245 -20.64 12.06 2.72
N SER A 246 -19.98 11.01 3.24
CA SER A 246 -19.63 9.85 2.43
C SER A 246 -20.90 9.15 1.94
N ILE A 247 -20.84 8.60 0.73
CA ILE A 247 -21.97 7.87 0.12
C ILE A 247 -22.35 6.66 0.96
N HIS A 248 -21.35 5.98 1.51
CA HIS A 248 -21.51 4.91 2.51
C HIS A 248 -20.29 4.84 3.42
N ASP A 249 -20.39 4.05 4.47
CA ASP A 249 -19.41 4.01 5.55
C ASP A 249 -18.32 2.93 5.38
N SER A 250 -18.41 2.07 4.37
CA SER A 250 -17.39 1.06 4.07
C SER A 250 -16.34 1.65 3.14
N LEU A 251 -15.20 2.03 3.70
CA LEU A 251 -14.13 2.73 3.00
C LEU A 251 -12.86 1.88 2.96
N GLY A 252 -12.12 1.98 1.86
CA GLY A 252 -10.84 1.32 1.62
C GLY A 252 -9.67 2.29 1.63
N GLY A 253 -8.78 2.14 0.64
CA GLY A 253 -7.56 2.93 0.52
C GLY A 253 -7.76 4.44 0.43
N LEU A 254 -6.72 5.17 0.72
CA LEU A 254 -6.65 6.63 0.68
C LEU A 254 -5.49 7.06 -0.21
N ASP A 255 -5.71 8.06 -1.05
CA ASP A 255 -4.61 8.70 -1.78
C ASP A 255 -4.84 10.22 -1.85
N MET A 256 -3.77 10.99 -1.77
CA MET A 256 -3.86 12.45 -1.76
C MET A 256 -3.22 13.04 -3.00
N TYR A 257 -3.99 13.86 -3.68
CA TYR A 257 -3.54 14.65 -4.80
C TYR A 257 -3.40 16.13 -4.42
N GLN A 258 -2.25 16.70 -4.76
CA GLN A 258 -1.97 18.12 -4.53
C GLN A 258 -1.71 18.83 -5.87
N ALA A 259 -2.53 19.81 -6.18
CA ALA A 259 -2.35 20.66 -7.36
C ALA A 259 -2.71 22.10 -7.06
N ASN A 260 -1.90 23.04 -7.55
CA ASN A 260 -2.14 24.48 -7.45
C ASN A 260 -2.46 24.98 -6.01
N GLY A 261 -1.86 24.33 -5.00
CA GLY A 261 -2.09 24.66 -3.59
C GLY A 261 -3.39 24.14 -3.01
N VAL A 262 -4.10 23.30 -3.74
CA VAL A 262 -5.30 22.59 -3.27
C VAL A 262 -4.94 21.11 -3.07
N SER A 263 -5.26 20.60 -1.88
CA SER A 263 -5.14 19.17 -1.57
C SER A 263 -6.53 18.53 -1.60
N THR A 264 -6.65 17.43 -2.31
CA THR A 264 -7.87 16.62 -2.37
C THR A 264 -7.52 15.20 -1.96
N LEU A 265 -8.21 14.68 -0.95
CA LEU A 265 -8.12 13.28 -0.55
C LEU A 265 -9.13 12.48 -1.37
N TYR A 266 -8.67 11.46 -2.06
CA TYR A 266 -9.52 10.48 -2.71
C TYR A 266 -9.70 9.28 -1.80
N VAL A 267 -10.96 8.90 -1.60
CA VAL A 267 -11.38 7.87 -0.66
C VAL A 267 -12.06 6.75 -1.43
N GLY A 268 -11.57 5.54 -1.30
CA GLY A 268 -12.18 4.36 -1.89
C GLY A 268 -13.45 3.94 -1.15
N LEU A 269 -14.49 3.71 -1.90
CA LEU A 269 -15.76 3.20 -1.40
C LEU A 269 -15.79 1.69 -1.68
N LEU A 270 -15.73 0.87 -0.63
CA LEU A 270 -15.80 -0.58 -0.78
C LEU A 270 -17.23 -1.02 -1.06
N GLY A 271 -17.44 -1.69 -2.21
CA GLY A 271 -18.74 -2.25 -2.55
C GLY A 271 -19.15 -3.37 -1.59
N THR A 272 -20.44 -3.47 -1.35
CA THR A 272 -21.07 -4.59 -0.64
C THR A 272 -22.21 -5.15 -1.49
N PHE A 273 -22.84 -6.24 -1.07
CA PHE A 273 -24.02 -6.78 -1.79
C PHE A 273 -25.17 -5.78 -1.99
N SER A 274 -25.17 -4.67 -1.27
CA SER A 274 -26.23 -3.66 -1.30
C SER A 274 -25.74 -2.24 -1.63
N THR A 275 -24.43 -2.02 -1.74
CA THR A 275 -23.84 -0.70 -2.02
C THR A 275 -22.81 -0.82 -3.12
N ALA A 276 -22.83 0.15 -4.04
CA ALA A 276 -21.86 0.21 -5.13
C ALA A 276 -20.49 0.66 -4.60
N ALA A 277 -19.42 0.10 -5.16
CA ALA A 277 -18.06 0.55 -4.95
C ALA A 277 -17.79 1.91 -5.61
N GLY A 278 -16.70 2.56 -5.29
CA GLY A 278 -16.35 3.82 -5.88
C GLY A 278 -15.18 4.60 -5.35
N VAL A 279 -15.12 5.83 -5.82
CA VAL A 279 -14.22 6.84 -5.30
C VAL A 279 -15.01 8.09 -4.98
N GLN A 280 -14.72 8.69 -3.86
CA GLN A 280 -15.27 9.98 -3.47
C GLN A 280 -14.14 10.93 -3.11
N ALA A 281 -14.20 12.14 -3.66
CA ALA A 281 -13.28 13.21 -3.30
C ALA A 281 -13.68 13.83 -1.96
N PHE A 282 -12.69 14.10 -1.12
CA PHE A 282 -12.83 14.82 0.13
C PHE A 282 -11.93 16.06 0.09
N ASP A 283 -12.55 17.24 0.20
CA ASP A 283 -11.83 18.50 0.29
C ASP A 283 -11.25 18.66 1.70
N VAL A 284 -9.93 18.61 1.79
CA VAL A 284 -9.21 18.66 3.08
C VAL A 284 -9.28 20.03 3.73
N THR A 285 -9.51 21.10 2.96
CA THR A 285 -9.59 22.47 3.47
C THR A 285 -10.95 22.75 4.12
N THR A 286 -12.02 22.35 3.45
CA THR A 286 -13.38 22.52 3.96
C THR A 286 -13.86 21.38 4.82
N GLN A 287 -13.11 20.27 4.87
CA GLN A 287 -13.43 19.00 5.53
C GLN A 287 -14.81 18.46 5.10
N ARG A 288 -15.06 18.44 3.80
CA ARG A 288 -16.32 17.98 3.23
C ARG A 288 -16.10 17.04 2.07
N PHE A 289 -16.93 16.01 2.02
CA PHE A 289 -17.06 15.22 0.82
C PHE A 289 -17.68 16.04 -0.31
N GLY A 290 -17.08 15.95 -1.49
CA GLY A 290 -17.69 16.40 -2.72
C GLY A 290 -18.95 15.58 -3.05
N THR A 291 -19.69 16.00 -4.07
CA THR A 291 -20.78 15.19 -4.61
C THR A 291 -20.16 13.88 -5.08
N GLY A 292 -20.49 12.80 -4.41
CA GLY A 292 -19.86 11.51 -4.63
C GLY A 292 -20.15 11.00 -6.03
N GLN A 293 -19.15 10.39 -6.61
CA GLN A 293 -19.23 9.75 -7.91
C GLN A 293 -19.54 8.27 -7.70
N LEU A 294 -20.81 7.97 -7.61
CA LEU A 294 -21.32 6.62 -7.64
C LEU A 294 -21.17 6.02 -9.04
N LEU A 295 -20.77 4.87 -9.12
CA LEU A 295 -19.99 4.12 -10.03
C LEU A 295 -20.83 3.21 -10.89
N SER A 296 -21.56 3.77 -11.78
CA SER A 296 -21.97 3.03 -12.98
C SER A 296 -20.80 2.82 -13.97
N GLY A 297 -19.57 3.23 -13.62
CA GLY A 297 -18.41 3.20 -14.52
C GLY A 297 -17.24 2.32 -14.08
N LEU A 298 -17.24 1.75 -12.87
CA LEU A 298 -16.21 0.80 -12.45
C LEU A 298 -16.44 -0.58 -13.06
N PRO A 299 -15.37 -1.26 -13.48
CA PRO A 299 -15.45 -2.62 -13.99
C PRO A 299 -15.91 -3.65 -12.95
N SER A 300 -15.65 -3.40 -11.67
CA SER A 300 -16.04 -4.25 -10.53
C SER A 300 -16.11 -3.46 -9.24
N ASP A 301 -16.93 -3.92 -8.30
CA ASP A 301 -17.09 -3.34 -6.97
C ASP A 301 -15.96 -3.74 -6.00
N ASN A 302 -15.07 -4.65 -6.41
CA ASN A 302 -13.92 -5.05 -5.60
C ASN A 302 -12.71 -4.20 -5.95
N ILE A 303 -12.50 -3.14 -5.17
CA ILE A 303 -11.39 -2.19 -5.33
C ILE A 303 -10.16 -2.76 -4.62
N GLN A 304 -9.02 -2.76 -5.32
CA GLN A 304 -7.72 -3.21 -4.80
C GLN A 304 -6.80 -2.03 -4.48
N GLY A 305 -6.94 -0.92 -5.19
CA GLY A 305 -6.13 0.27 -4.95
C GLY A 305 -6.44 1.40 -5.90
N PHE A 306 -5.79 2.54 -5.72
CA PHE A 306 -5.85 3.62 -6.69
C PHE A 306 -4.52 4.31 -6.90
N ALA A 307 -4.48 5.08 -8.00
CA ALA A 307 -3.42 6.02 -8.28
C ALA A 307 -4.02 7.30 -8.88
N VAL A 308 -3.46 8.44 -8.52
CA VAL A 308 -3.94 9.74 -8.98
C VAL A 308 -2.92 10.39 -9.89
N SER A 309 -3.37 10.87 -11.04
CA SER A 309 -2.61 11.70 -11.97
C SER A 309 -3.10 13.15 -11.93
N ASN A 310 -2.57 14.00 -12.81
CA ASN A 310 -3.02 15.39 -12.92
C ASN A 310 -4.48 15.55 -13.40
N ASP A 311 -5.01 14.55 -14.08
CA ASP A 311 -6.29 14.63 -14.80
C ASP A 311 -7.22 13.44 -14.53
N HIS A 312 -6.72 12.34 -13.97
CA HIS A 312 -7.50 11.13 -13.70
C HIS A 312 -7.23 10.53 -12.33
N VAL A 313 -8.28 9.93 -11.77
CA VAL A 313 -8.16 8.92 -10.72
C VAL A 313 -8.32 7.55 -11.35
N TYR A 314 -7.32 6.70 -11.21
CA TYR A 314 -7.34 5.32 -11.66
C TYR A 314 -7.73 4.43 -10.48
N VAL A 315 -8.65 3.52 -10.71
CA VAL A 315 -9.15 2.59 -9.68
C VAL A 315 -8.91 1.17 -10.13
N ALA A 316 -8.00 0.48 -9.46
CA ALA A 316 -7.72 -0.93 -9.67
C ALA A 316 -8.87 -1.77 -9.12
N THR A 317 -9.38 -2.70 -9.92
CA THR A 317 -10.44 -3.61 -9.51
C THR A 317 -10.14 -5.05 -9.94
N GLN A 318 -10.92 -6.01 -9.46
CA GLN A 318 -10.81 -7.40 -9.90
C GLN A 318 -11.27 -7.62 -11.36
N ASN A 319 -11.75 -6.60 -12.05
CA ASN A 319 -12.22 -6.73 -13.45
C ASN A 319 -11.72 -5.62 -14.37
N GLY A 320 -10.55 -5.05 -14.07
CA GLY A 320 -9.94 -3.97 -14.86
C GLY A 320 -9.75 -2.69 -14.06
N ILE A 321 -9.53 -1.59 -14.76
CA ILE A 321 -9.23 -0.29 -14.16
C ILE A 321 -10.29 0.74 -14.56
N GLY A 322 -10.97 1.29 -13.58
CA GLY A 322 -11.82 2.47 -13.76
C GLY A 322 -10.96 3.73 -13.94
N ARG A 323 -11.42 4.66 -14.78
CA ARG A 323 -10.74 5.93 -15.04
C ARG A 323 -11.69 7.10 -14.82
N TRP A 324 -11.54 7.77 -13.71
CA TRP A 324 -12.31 8.98 -13.42
C TRP A 324 -11.60 10.21 -13.98
N ASN A 325 -12.23 10.90 -14.94
CA ASN A 325 -11.74 12.14 -15.51
C ASN A 325 -12.16 13.33 -14.63
N MET A 326 -11.20 13.92 -13.94
CA MET A 326 -11.45 15.01 -12.98
C MET A 326 -11.99 16.27 -13.66
N SER A 327 -11.58 16.55 -14.90
CA SER A 327 -12.02 17.74 -15.64
C SER A 327 -13.42 17.58 -16.21
N ALA A 328 -13.75 16.41 -16.72
CA ALA A 328 -15.07 16.07 -17.24
C ALA A 328 -16.08 15.80 -16.11
N ASN A 329 -15.58 15.49 -14.91
CA ASN A 329 -16.37 15.03 -13.76
C ASN A 329 -17.23 13.82 -14.12
N ASP A 330 -16.63 12.86 -14.86
CA ASP A 330 -17.29 11.66 -15.38
C ASP A 330 -16.29 10.52 -15.59
N TRP A 331 -16.78 9.30 -15.74
CA TRP A 331 -15.97 8.14 -16.03
C TRP A 331 -15.65 8.03 -17.52
N ASP A 332 -14.38 7.87 -17.83
CA ASP A 332 -13.94 7.38 -19.15
C ASP A 332 -14.16 5.86 -19.25
N ASN A 333 -14.05 5.33 -20.48
CA ASN A 333 -14.10 3.89 -20.66
C ASN A 333 -13.02 3.20 -19.81
N PRO A 334 -13.38 2.13 -19.09
CA PRO A 334 -12.41 1.42 -18.27
C PRO A 334 -11.33 0.76 -19.14
N LEU A 335 -10.14 0.54 -18.56
CA LEU A 335 -9.14 -0.34 -19.16
C LEU A 335 -9.42 -1.78 -18.76
N THR A 336 -9.49 -2.65 -19.75
CA THR A 336 -9.81 -4.06 -19.58
C THR A 336 -8.87 -4.95 -20.41
N THR A 337 -9.08 -6.24 -20.37
CA THR A 337 -8.35 -7.18 -21.26
C THR A 337 -8.62 -6.93 -22.76
N ALA A 338 -9.74 -6.31 -23.11
CA ALA A 338 -10.02 -5.89 -24.49
C ALA A 338 -9.12 -4.75 -24.97
N ASP A 339 -8.58 -3.97 -24.05
CA ASP A 339 -7.66 -2.86 -24.32
C ASP A 339 -6.19 -3.29 -24.27
N GLY A 340 -5.92 -4.53 -23.86
CA GLY A 340 -4.57 -5.11 -23.82
C GLY A 340 -4.02 -5.39 -22.43
N LEU A 341 -4.83 -5.31 -21.37
CA LEU A 341 -4.41 -5.80 -20.04
C LEU A 341 -4.25 -7.33 -20.08
N PRO A 342 -3.20 -7.90 -19.47
CA PRO A 342 -2.96 -9.35 -19.50
C PRO A 342 -3.92 -10.13 -18.61
N SER A 343 -4.52 -9.45 -17.62
CA SER A 343 -5.50 -9.99 -16.69
C SER A 343 -6.53 -8.93 -16.34
N SER A 344 -7.74 -9.35 -16.05
CA SER A 344 -8.76 -8.47 -15.48
C SER A 344 -8.56 -8.21 -13.99
N ASN A 345 -7.97 -9.18 -13.25
CA ASN A 345 -7.70 -9.01 -11.83
C ASN A 345 -6.45 -8.16 -11.63
N ILE A 346 -6.65 -6.92 -11.19
CA ILE A 346 -5.58 -5.97 -10.91
C ILE A 346 -5.28 -6.04 -9.41
N GLU A 347 -4.01 -6.20 -9.05
CA GLU A 347 -3.58 -6.36 -7.66
C GLU A 347 -3.12 -5.02 -7.06
N ASP A 348 -2.37 -4.24 -7.84
CA ASP A 348 -1.85 -2.94 -7.39
C ASP A 348 -1.61 -2.02 -8.58
N ILE A 349 -1.63 -0.70 -8.36
CA ILE A 349 -1.32 0.30 -9.38
C ILE A 349 -0.49 1.45 -8.80
N LYS A 350 0.41 2.00 -9.62
CA LYS A 350 1.22 3.17 -9.26
C LYS A 350 1.34 4.13 -10.43
N PHE A 351 1.12 5.42 -10.18
CA PHE A 351 1.32 6.45 -11.19
C PHE A 351 2.66 7.15 -10.98
N VAL A 352 3.56 7.05 -11.96
CA VAL A 352 4.92 7.61 -11.89
C VAL A 352 5.29 8.19 -13.23
N SER A 353 5.85 9.40 -13.25
CA SER A 353 6.40 10.04 -14.47
C SER A 353 5.47 9.95 -15.69
N ASN A 354 4.19 10.26 -15.49
CA ASN A 354 3.14 10.24 -16.52
C ASN A 354 2.81 8.84 -17.09
N THR A 355 3.12 7.79 -16.37
CA THR A 355 2.81 6.40 -16.73
C THR A 355 2.10 5.72 -15.55
N LEU A 356 1.01 5.03 -15.83
CA LEU A 356 0.36 4.14 -14.87
C LEU A 356 0.98 2.75 -15.01
N TYR A 357 1.59 2.27 -13.94
CA TYR A 357 2.10 0.91 -13.80
C TYR A 357 1.02 0.07 -13.13
N ILE A 358 0.72 -1.07 -13.71
CA ILE A 358 -0.43 -1.90 -13.36
C ILE A 358 0.08 -3.32 -13.08
N ALA A 359 -0.04 -3.72 -11.83
CA ALA A 359 0.30 -5.07 -11.37
C ALA A 359 -0.93 -5.99 -11.47
N SER A 360 -0.76 -7.17 -12.02
CA SER A 360 -1.82 -8.18 -12.12
C SER A 360 -1.25 -9.58 -11.96
N GLY A 361 -2.13 -10.56 -11.72
CA GLY A 361 -1.74 -11.97 -11.63
C GLY A 361 -1.07 -12.54 -12.89
N SER A 362 -1.11 -11.83 -14.01
CA SER A 362 -0.52 -12.26 -15.29
C SER A 362 0.68 -11.41 -15.73
N GLY A 363 1.08 -10.40 -14.96
CA GLY A 363 2.24 -9.57 -15.29
C GLY A 363 2.09 -8.10 -14.94
N LEU A 364 3.06 -7.32 -15.42
CA LEU A 364 3.11 -5.87 -15.26
C LEU A 364 2.74 -5.18 -16.58
N THR A 365 1.82 -4.24 -16.52
CA THR A 365 1.41 -3.41 -17.66
C THR A 365 1.78 -1.96 -17.41
N GLN A 366 2.21 -1.28 -18.46
CA GLN A 366 2.40 0.15 -18.49
C GLN A 366 1.30 0.76 -19.36
N TYR A 367 0.63 1.77 -18.84
CA TYR A 367 -0.33 2.56 -19.58
C TYR A 367 0.13 4.02 -19.57
N ILE A 368 0.25 4.61 -20.76
CA ILE A 368 0.61 6.03 -20.94
C ILE A 368 -0.67 6.80 -21.29
N PRO A 369 -1.27 7.54 -20.36
CA PRO A 369 -2.57 8.18 -20.57
C PRO A 369 -2.58 9.16 -21.75
N SER A 370 -1.51 9.93 -21.93
CA SER A 370 -1.41 10.96 -22.98
C SER A 370 -1.46 10.41 -24.40
N THR A 371 -1.14 9.12 -24.58
CA THR A 371 -1.13 8.46 -25.90
C THR A 371 -2.10 7.30 -26.00
N GLY A 372 -2.61 6.83 -24.88
CA GLY A 372 -3.40 5.59 -24.78
C GLY A 372 -2.58 4.31 -25.01
N ALA A 373 -1.25 4.42 -25.05
CA ALA A 373 -0.38 3.28 -25.31
C ALA A 373 -0.36 2.32 -24.10
N ILE A 374 -0.53 1.04 -24.38
CA ILE A 374 -0.41 -0.06 -23.41
C ILE A 374 0.75 -0.94 -23.82
N THR A 375 1.61 -1.24 -22.89
CA THR A 375 2.72 -2.19 -23.04
C THR A 375 2.68 -3.17 -21.88
N THR A 376 2.58 -4.45 -22.18
CA THR A 376 2.43 -5.51 -21.19
C THR A 376 3.65 -6.44 -21.22
N ASN A 377 4.10 -6.79 -20.03
CA ASN A 377 5.07 -7.85 -19.82
C ASN A 377 4.36 -8.95 -19.03
N THR A 378 4.17 -10.11 -19.66
CA THR A 378 3.49 -11.25 -19.05
C THR A 378 4.48 -12.24 -18.46
N THR A 379 4.01 -13.08 -17.56
CA THR A 379 4.79 -14.20 -17.04
C THR A 379 5.14 -15.24 -18.12
N ALA A 380 4.42 -15.24 -19.26
CA ALA A 380 4.72 -16.09 -20.41
C ALA A 380 5.90 -15.55 -21.25
N ASP A 381 6.29 -14.29 -21.06
CA ASP A 381 7.42 -13.66 -21.76
C ASP A 381 8.76 -13.87 -21.03
N GLY A 382 8.78 -14.60 -19.91
CA GLY A 382 9.93 -14.85 -19.03
C GLY A 382 10.35 -16.30 -18.92
#